data_2fa9d0bb14c65f60b8813c4b8d2c0268
#
_entry.id   2fa9d0bb14c65f60b8813c4b8d2c0268
#
_cell.length_a   1.000
_cell.length_b   1.000
_cell.length_c   1.000
_cell.angle_alpha   90.00
_cell.angle_beta   90.00
_cell.angle_gamma   90.00
#
_symmetry.space_group_name_H-M   'P 1'
#
loop_
_entity.id
_entity.type
_entity.pdbx_description
1 polymer ?
#
loop_
_entity_poly.entity_id
_entity_poly.type
_entity_poly.pdbx_seq_one_letter_code
_entity_poly.pdbx_strand_id
1 'polypeptide(L)'
;MLESLEGKRGVIRSKPPLPAIAGLFGKPTIINNVLTLASVPAVIADGAAAYAARGTGRSLGTQVFQLAGNIARGGIIETAFGITLETLVHTFGGGTLSGKPLRAVQIGGPLGAYFNSSHLGVSMDYESLAAAGGMLGHGGVVLFDDSVDLAQQAKFAMEFCALESCGKCTPCRLGSTRGAETIQKIISGVDVPANKLLLLDLCDVMTDGSLCAMGGLTPLPVKSAMNNFPEDFTGGAKK
;
A
#
# COMPACT_ATOMS: atom_id res chain seq x y z
N MET A 1 9.55 -12.98 8.60
CA MET A 1 11.01 -12.91 8.31
C MET A 1 11.82 -13.81 9.24
N LEU A 2 11.77 -13.65 10.57
CA LEU A 2 12.57 -14.46 11.51
C LEU A 2 12.26 -15.96 11.40
N GLU A 3 10.99 -16.35 11.36
CA GLU A 3 10.57 -17.75 11.15
C GLU A 3 11.11 -18.32 9.85
N SER A 4 11.06 -17.53 8.76
CA SER A 4 11.57 -18.00 7.45
C SER A 4 13.07 -18.24 7.50
N LEU A 5 13.84 -17.38 8.18
CA LEU A 5 15.28 -17.57 8.39
C LEU A 5 15.59 -18.79 9.29
N GLU A 6 14.66 -19.14 10.18
CA GLU A 6 14.77 -20.33 11.05
C GLU A 6 14.29 -21.62 10.33
N GLY A 7 13.89 -21.55 9.06
CA GLY A 7 13.33 -22.68 8.31
C GLY A 7 11.92 -23.07 8.74
N LYS A 8 11.20 -22.19 9.40
CA LYS A 8 9.82 -22.40 9.87
C LYS A 8 8.81 -21.71 8.94
N ARG A 9 7.55 -22.12 9.02
CA ARG A 9 6.47 -21.39 8.34
C ARG A 9 6.39 -19.95 8.87
N GLY A 10 6.34 -18.97 7.94
CA GLY A 10 6.20 -17.56 8.29
C GLY A 10 4.84 -17.27 8.92
N VAL A 11 4.82 -17.08 10.23
CA VAL A 11 3.62 -16.75 11.02
C VAL A 11 3.96 -15.60 11.94
N ILE A 12 2.99 -14.73 12.24
CA ILE A 12 3.23 -13.66 13.19
C ILE A 12 3.55 -14.19 14.58
N ARG A 13 4.60 -13.65 15.20
CA ARG A 13 4.96 -13.92 16.61
C ARG A 13 4.11 -13.10 17.56
N SER A 14 3.78 -13.68 18.71
CA SER A 14 3.22 -12.91 19.83
C SER A 14 4.27 -11.94 20.37
N LYS A 15 3.84 -10.74 20.72
CA LYS A 15 4.66 -9.71 21.35
C LYS A 15 3.97 -9.31 22.66
N PRO A 16 4.66 -9.26 23.82
CA PRO A 16 6.07 -9.56 24.06
C PRO A 16 6.42 -11.06 23.96
N PRO A 17 7.73 -11.45 23.82
CA PRO A 17 8.89 -10.58 23.79
C PRO A 17 9.11 -9.90 22.43
N LEU A 18 9.71 -8.71 22.44
CA LEU A 18 10.16 -8.05 21.21
C LEU A 18 11.40 -8.77 20.65
N PRO A 19 11.64 -8.72 19.31
CA PRO A 19 12.84 -9.32 18.70
C PRO A 19 14.17 -8.86 19.31
N ALA A 20 14.23 -7.62 19.81
CA ALA A 20 15.40 -7.09 20.53
C ALA A 20 15.74 -7.90 21.79
N ILE A 21 14.78 -8.61 22.37
CA ILE A 21 14.98 -9.48 23.54
C ILE A 21 15.14 -10.93 23.09
N ALA A 22 14.24 -11.41 22.22
CA ALA A 22 14.22 -12.79 21.74
C ALA A 22 13.78 -12.83 20.26
N GLY A 23 14.74 -12.73 19.36
CA GLY A 23 14.57 -12.70 17.90
C GLY A 23 14.99 -14.00 17.22
N LEU A 24 15.95 -13.93 16.30
CA LEU A 24 16.45 -15.06 15.51
C LEU A 24 17.09 -16.12 16.43
N PHE A 25 16.60 -17.36 16.32
CA PHE A 25 17.02 -18.48 17.18
C PHE A 25 16.94 -18.17 18.70
N GLY A 26 15.96 -17.30 19.08
CA GLY A 26 15.79 -16.89 20.48
C GLY A 26 16.85 -15.89 20.99
N LYS A 27 17.72 -15.40 20.14
CA LYS A 27 18.77 -14.43 20.49
C LYS A 27 18.29 -12.99 20.30
N PRO A 28 18.84 -12.01 21.05
CA PRO A 28 18.58 -10.60 20.79
C PRO A 28 18.87 -10.24 19.34
N THR A 29 17.89 -9.64 18.66
CA THR A 29 17.98 -9.38 17.22
C THR A 29 17.44 -8.00 16.89
N ILE A 30 18.25 -7.19 16.17
CA ILE A 30 17.84 -5.91 15.61
C ILE A 30 17.40 -6.12 14.17
N ILE A 31 16.27 -5.51 13.80
CA ILE A 31 15.71 -5.56 12.46
C ILE A 31 15.70 -4.13 11.90
N ASN A 32 16.37 -3.93 10.77
CA ASN A 32 16.43 -2.63 10.10
C ASN A 32 15.90 -2.76 8.67
N ASN A 33 15.27 -1.69 8.17
CA ASN A 33 14.94 -1.57 6.76
C ASN A 33 16.22 -1.41 5.94
N VAL A 34 16.26 -1.97 4.72
CA VAL A 34 17.41 -1.89 3.84
C VAL A 34 17.75 -0.45 3.43
N LEU A 35 16.75 0.42 3.25
CA LEU A 35 17.00 1.84 2.94
C LEU A 35 17.66 2.56 4.11
N THR A 36 17.27 2.23 5.36
CA THR A 36 17.96 2.74 6.55
C THR A 36 19.42 2.35 6.57
N LEU A 37 19.74 1.08 6.31
CA LEU A 37 21.12 0.62 6.27
C LEU A 37 21.91 1.23 5.10
N ALA A 38 21.27 1.37 3.94
CA ALA A 38 21.87 2.00 2.76
C ALA A 38 22.17 3.50 2.95
N SER A 39 21.44 4.18 3.82
CA SER A 39 21.66 5.61 4.12
C SER A 39 22.84 5.84 5.07
N VAL A 40 23.26 4.83 5.86
CA VAL A 40 24.33 4.97 6.86
C VAL A 40 25.65 5.47 6.27
N PRO A 41 26.16 4.90 5.12
CA PRO A 41 27.41 5.40 4.53
C PRO A 41 27.35 6.88 4.16
N ALA A 42 26.24 7.34 3.57
CA ALA A 42 26.07 8.74 3.21
C ALA A 42 26.04 9.65 4.45
N VAL A 43 25.34 9.24 5.51
CA VAL A 43 25.32 10.00 6.78
C VAL A 43 26.70 10.09 7.41
N ILE A 44 27.51 9.03 7.34
CA ILE A 44 28.88 9.03 7.87
C ILE A 44 29.79 9.91 7.03
N ALA A 45 29.69 9.85 5.69
CA ALA A 45 30.54 10.59 4.78
C ALA A 45 30.24 12.10 4.75
N ASP A 46 28.94 12.44 4.62
CA ASP A 46 28.49 13.82 4.37
C ASP A 46 28.08 14.55 5.66
N GLY A 47 27.84 13.80 6.75
CA GLY A 47 27.35 14.29 8.02
C GLY A 47 25.84 14.38 8.14
N ALA A 48 25.36 14.37 9.39
CA ALA A 48 23.93 14.36 9.70
C ALA A 48 23.19 15.60 9.17
N ALA A 49 23.83 16.78 9.16
CA ALA A 49 23.23 18.02 8.68
C ALA A 49 22.98 17.96 7.16
N ALA A 50 23.90 17.42 6.38
CA ALA A 50 23.72 17.25 4.93
C ALA A 50 22.61 16.26 4.59
N TYR A 51 22.47 15.19 5.36
CA TYR A 51 21.35 14.25 5.22
C TYR A 51 20.00 14.90 5.58
N ALA A 52 19.94 15.60 6.70
CA ALA A 52 18.73 16.26 7.17
C ALA A 52 18.29 17.46 6.30
N ALA A 53 19.18 18.02 5.50
CA ALA A 53 18.87 19.08 4.54
C ALA A 53 18.07 18.56 3.32
N ARG A 54 17.98 17.24 3.13
CA ARG A 54 17.17 16.60 2.11
C ARG A 54 15.82 16.21 2.70
N GLY A 55 14.74 16.42 1.94
CA GLY A 55 13.40 16.06 2.38
C GLY A 55 12.57 17.24 2.86
N THR A 56 11.47 16.95 3.53
CA THR A 56 10.50 17.96 4.02
C THR A 56 9.91 17.56 5.37
N GLY A 57 9.62 18.55 6.23
CA GLY A 57 9.00 18.33 7.53
C GLY A 57 9.75 17.33 8.40
N ARG A 58 9.09 16.23 8.76
CA ARG A 58 9.68 15.10 9.50
C ARG A 58 10.19 13.98 8.59
N SER A 59 9.84 14.02 7.31
CA SER A 59 10.30 13.06 6.30
C SER A 59 11.61 13.55 5.70
N LEU A 60 12.73 13.19 6.36
CA LEU A 60 14.09 13.62 5.98
C LEU A 60 14.83 12.55 5.19
N GLY A 61 15.78 12.97 4.35
CA GLY A 61 16.56 12.09 3.49
C GLY A 61 15.91 11.83 2.14
N THR A 62 16.15 10.65 1.60
CA THR A 62 15.68 10.22 0.28
C THR A 62 14.78 8.99 0.37
N GLN A 63 13.96 8.81 -0.65
CA GLN A 63 13.11 7.63 -0.85
C GLN A 63 13.31 7.08 -2.25
N VAL A 64 13.31 5.76 -2.34
CA VAL A 64 13.28 5.06 -3.63
C VAL A 64 11.83 4.84 -4.04
N PHE A 65 11.44 5.44 -5.17
CA PHE A 65 10.12 5.25 -5.79
C PHE A 65 10.21 4.26 -6.94
N GLN A 66 9.25 3.32 -6.99
CA GLN A 66 9.14 2.36 -8.09
C GLN A 66 7.92 2.72 -8.93
N LEU A 67 8.14 3.14 -10.18
CA LEU A 67 7.09 3.49 -11.12
C LEU A 67 6.71 2.27 -11.96
N ALA A 68 5.43 1.90 -11.95
CA ALA A 68 4.92 0.71 -12.63
C ALA A 68 3.47 0.89 -13.13
N GLY A 69 2.92 -0.17 -13.73
CA GLY A 69 1.57 -0.17 -14.28
C GLY A 69 1.52 0.43 -15.68
N ASN A 70 0.45 1.15 -15.99
CA ASN A 70 0.27 1.83 -17.28
C ASN A 70 1.03 3.16 -17.30
N ILE A 71 2.36 3.12 -17.28
CA ILE A 71 3.26 4.26 -17.27
C ILE A 71 4.23 4.20 -18.45
N ALA A 72 4.49 5.33 -19.10
CA ALA A 72 5.34 5.37 -20.30
C ALA A 72 6.79 5.02 -19.99
N ARG A 73 7.31 5.46 -18.85
CA ARG A 73 8.68 5.20 -18.38
C ARG A 73 8.64 4.62 -16.97
N GLY A 74 8.56 3.29 -16.89
CA GLY A 74 8.67 2.56 -15.64
C GLY A 74 10.11 2.43 -15.16
N GLY A 75 10.30 2.20 -13.88
CA GLY A 75 11.62 1.99 -13.28
C GLY A 75 11.72 2.46 -11.84
N ILE A 76 12.94 2.66 -11.39
CA ILE A 76 13.28 3.04 -10.01
C ILE A 76 13.92 4.42 -10.01
N ILE A 77 13.46 5.29 -9.13
CA ILE A 77 13.94 6.66 -8.96
C ILE A 77 14.24 6.89 -7.49
N GLU A 78 15.42 7.39 -7.16
CA GLU A 78 15.72 7.90 -5.83
C GLU A 78 15.66 9.42 -5.84
N THR A 79 14.89 9.99 -4.92
CA THR A 79 14.78 11.45 -4.75
C THR A 79 14.48 11.82 -3.30
N ALA A 80 14.71 13.08 -2.94
CA ALA A 80 14.33 13.60 -1.63
C ALA A 80 12.82 13.50 -1.40
N PHE A 81 12.41 13.28 -0.16
CA PHE A 81 11.00 13.43 0.22
C PHE A 81 10.48 14.82 -0.09
N GLY A 82 9.19 14.94 -0.38
CA GLY A 82 8.54 16.21 -0.70
C GLY A 82 8.34 16.46 -2.20
N ILE A 83 8.83 15.57 -3.06
CA ILE A 83 8.45 15.61 -4.49
C ILE A 83 6.95 15.36 -4.64
N THR A 84 6.28 16.00 -5.60
CA THR A 84 4.86 15.79 -5.84
C THR A 84 4.61 14.50 -6.62
N LEU A 85 3.44 13.88 -6.40
CA LEU A 85 2.97 12.74 -7.20
C LEU A 85 2.93 13.12 -8.70
N GLU A 86 2.50 14.33 -9.03
CA GLU A 86 2.48 14.86 -10.40
C GLU A 86 3.86 14.80 -11.07
N THR A 87 4.90 15.22 -10.34
CA THR A 87 6.28 15.16 -10.85
C THR A 87 6.73 13.73 -11.11
N LEU A 88 6.41 12.78 -10.21
CA LEU A 88 6.71 11.37 -10.42
C LEU A 88 5.99 10.81 -11.65
N VAL A 89 4.69 11.10 -11.78
CA VAL A 89 3.85 10.60 -12.88
C VAL A 89 4.24 11.19 -14.22
N HIS A 90 4.38 12.51 -14.33
CA HIS A 90 4.54 13.19 -15.60
C HIS A 90 5.99 13.46 -15.97
N THR A 91 6.79 14.01 -15.05
CA THR A 91 8.19 14.37 -15.36
C THR A 91 9.08 13.14 -15.48
N PHE A 92 9.02 12.27 -14.50
CA PHE A 92 9.81 11.02 -14.52
C PHE A 92 9.12 9.93 -15.35
N GLY A 93 7.85 9.67 -15.08
CA GLY A 93 7.08 8.60 -15.69
C GLY A 93 6.61 8.85 -17.12
N GLY A 94 6.50 10.11 -17.54
CA GLY A 94 6.05 10.48 -18.89
C GLY A 94 4.55 10.27 -19.13
N GLY A 95 3.75 10.13 -18.07
CA GLY A 95 2.31 9.89 -18.16
C GLY A 95 1.95 8.43 -18.43
N THR A 96 0.73 8.19 -18.91
CA THR A 96 0.24 6.84 -19.21
C THR A 96 0.88 6.29 -20.50
N LEU A 97 1.23 5.01 -20.47
CA LEU A 97 1.80 4.30 -21.64
C LEU A 97 0.78 4.23 -22.80
N SER A 98 -0.49 4.07 -22.48
CA SER A 98 -1.57 4.00 -23.47
C SER A 98 -1.90 5.36 -24.15
N GLY A 99 -1.41 6.48 -23.60
CA GLY A 99 -1.82 7.83 -24.00
C GLY A 99 -3.24 8.21 -23.58
N LYS A 100 -3.97 7.31 -22.91
CA LYS A 100 -5.30 7.56 -22.37
C LYS A 100 -5.22 8.37 -21.05
N PRO A 101 -6.31 9.06 -20.65
CA PRO A 101 -6.33 9.77 -19.38
C PRO A 101 -5.93 8.92 -18.19
N LEU A 102 -5.13 9.47 -17.27
CA LEU A 102 -4.83 8.88 -15.99
C LEU A 102 -6.13 8.84 -15.16
N ARG A 103 -6.51 7.66 -14.69
CA ARG A 103 -7.67 7.49 -13.82
C ARG A 103 -7.29 7.36 -12.36
N ALA A 104 -6.36 6.45 -12.06
CA ALA A 104 -5.97 6.15 -10.69
C ALA A 104 -4.47 5.94 -10.56
N VAL A 105 -3.95 6.23 -9.37
CA VAL A 105 -2.60 5.88 -8.94
C VAL A 105 -2.70 5.13 -7.62
N GLN A 106 -2.12 3.94 -7.54
CA GLN A 106 -1.94 3.24 -6.27
C GLN A 106 -0.58 3.57 -5.68
N ILE A 107 -0.55 3.98 -4.41
CA ILE A 107 0.68 4.33 -3.69
C ILE A 107 0.82 3.46 -2.45
N GLY A 108 2.00 2.88 -2.25
CA GLY A 108 2.36 2.15 -1.04
C GLY A 108 2.43 0.63 -1.18
N GLY A 109 2.30 0.11 -2.41
CA GLY A 109 2.34 -1.31 -2.72
C GLY A 109 0.95 -1.95 -2.83
N PRO A 110 0.84 -3.30 -2.84
CA PRO A 110 -0.43 -4.01 -3.05
C PRO A 110 -1.53 -3.65 -2.04
N LEU A 111 -1.15 -3.24 -0.83
CA LEU A 111 -2.05 -2.78 0.23
C LEU A 111 -2.09 -1.24 0.34
N GLY A 112 -1.59 -0.54 -0.66
CA GLY A 112 -1.60 0.92 -0.74
C GLY A 112 -2.94 1.49 -1.20
N ALA A 113 -3.15 2.79 -0.93
CA ALA A 113 -4.37 3.49 -1.32
C ALA A 113 -4.41 3.85 -2.80
N TYR A 114 -5.62 3.91 -3.37
CA TYR A 114 -5.89 4.43 -4.70
C TYR A 114 -6.26 5.91 -4.64
N PHE A 115 -5.57 6.72 -5.41
CA PHE A 115 -5.76 8.16 -5.55
C PHE A 115 -6.26 8.48 -6.96
N ASN A 116 -7.16 9.44 -7.09
CA ASN A 116 -7.59 9.99 -8.37
C ASN A 116 -6.75 11.20 -8.78
N SER A 117 -7.03 11.77 -9.94
CA SER A 117 -6.27 12.91 -10.51
C SER A 117 -6.27 14.16 -9.62
N SER A 118 -7.27 14.35 -8.73
CA SER A 118 -7.29 15.51 -7.82
C SER A 118 -6.17 15.48 -6.77
N HIS A 119 -5.54 14.32 -6.57
CA HIS A 119 -4.46 14.12 -5.60
C HIS A 119 -3.05 14.26 -6.22
N LEU A 120 -2.92 14.60 -7.50
CA LEU A 120 -1.61 14.69 -8.15
C LEU A 120 -0.66 15.72 -7.49
N GLY A 121 -1.21 16.76 -6.86
CA GLY A 121 -0.43 17.74 -6.10
C GLY A 121 0.07 17.26 -4.73
N VAL A 122 -0.28 16.04 -4.28
CA VAL A 122 0.14 15.56 -2.96
C VAL A 122 1.65 15.40 -2.90
N SER A 123 2.23 15.82 -1.79
CA SER A 123 3.64 15.62 -1.50
C SER A 123 3.90 14.16 -1.13
N MET A 124 4.94 13.59 -1.72
CA MET A 124 5.34 12.20 -1.49
C MET A 124 6.21 12.11 -0.24
N ASP A 125 5.56 12.26 0.90
CA ASP A 125 6.10 12.11 2.23
C ASP A 125 5.09 11.40 3.15
N TYR A 126 5.53 11.01 4.35
CA TYR A 126 4.69 10.20 5.25
C TYR A 126 3.46 10.96 5.75
N GLU A 127 3.63 12.22 6.12
CA GLU A 127 2.58 13.04 6.73
C GLU A 127 1.51 13.44 5.69
N SER A 128 1.94 13.88 4.52
CA SER A 128 1.04 14.33 3.45
C SER A 128 0.19 13.18 2.90
N LEU A 129 0.80 12.02 2.69
CA LEU A 129 0.06 10.83 2.22
C LEU A 129 -0.89 10.30 3.28
N ALA A 130 -0.51 10.32 4.57
CA ALA A 130 -1.40 9.95 5.66
C ALA A 130 -2.59 10.91 5.76
N ALA A 131 -2.36 12.23 5.64
CA ALA A 131 -3.42 13.24 5.63
C ALA A 131 -4.38 13.08 4.43
N ALA A 132 -3.88 12.59 3.29
CA ALA A 132 -4.68 12.27 2.12
C ALA A 132 -5.40 10.90 2.19
N GLY A 133 -5.34 10.22 3.34
CA GLY A 133 -5.99 8.91 3.53
C GLY A 133 -5.24 7.72 2.92
N GLY A 134 -3.94 7.86 2.71
CA GLY A 134 -3.09 6.80 2.19
C GLY A 134 -1.83 6.54 3.01
N MET A 135 -0.84 5.95 2.40
CA MET A 135 0.47 5.70 3.00
C MET A 135 1.57 5.66 1.94
N LEU A 136 2.78 6.04 2.32
CA LEU A 136 3.95 5.94 1.44
C LEU A 136 4.33 4.47 1.17
N GLY A 137 4.19 3.60 2.17
CA GLY A 137 4.58 2.19 2.09
C GLY A 137 6.04 2.02 1.70
N HIS A 138 6.29 1.18 0.71
CA HIS A 138 7.65 0.95 0.18
C HIS A 138 8.02 1.89 -0.98
N GLY A 139 7.20 2.91 -1.29
CA GLY A 139 7.45 3.84 -2.40
C GLY A 139 7.00 3.34 -3.77
N GLY A 140 6.20 2.29 -3.84
CA GLY A 140 5.59 1.82 -5.09
C GLY A 140 4.49 2.78 -5.56
N VAL A 141 4.52 3.13 -6.85
CA VAL A 141 3.57 4.02 -7.54
C VAL A 141 3.11 3.30 -8.80
N VAL A 142 1.87 2.84 -8.82
CA VAL A 142 1.30 2.07 -9.94
C VAL A 142 0.21 2.89 -10.61
N LEU A 143 0.38 3.16 -11.92
CA LEU A 143 -0.56 3.95 -12.70
C LEU A 143 -1.60 3.09 -13.40
N PHE A 144 -2.82 3.63 -13.46
CA PHE A 144 -3.94 3.05 -14.20
C PHE A 144 -4.59 4.11 -15.07
N ASP A 145 -4.86 3.77 -16.32
CA ASP A 145 -5.61 4.63 -17.24
C ASP A 145 -7.14 4.49 -17.05
N ASP A 146 -7.91 5.13 -17.90
CA ASP A 146 -9.37 5.17 -17.83
C ASP A 146 -10.08 3.83 -18.09
N SER A 147 -9.34 2.79 -18.51
CA SER A 147 -9.88 1.45 -18.71
C SER A 147 -10.00 0.63 -17.42
N VAL A 148 -9.36 1.06 -16.31
CA VAL A 148 -9.38 0.31 -15.06
C VAL A 148 -10.75 0.37 -14.38
N ASP A 149 -11.12 -0.74 -13.73
CA ASP A 149 -12.24 -0.85 -12.81
C ASP A 149 -11.71 -0.99 -11.38
N LEU A 150 -11.99 -0.01 -10.51
CA LEU A 150 -11.45 0.04 -9.15
C LEU A 150 -12.17 -0.93 -8.19
N ALA A 151 -13.37 -1.41 -8.52
CA ALA A 151 -13.99 -2.50 -7.77
C ALA A 151 -13.25 -3.82 -8.01
N GLN A 152 -12.78 -4.07 -9.24
CA GLN A 152 -11.92 -5.22 -9.54
C GLN A 152 -10.56 -5.11 -8.84
N GLN A 153 -9.97 -3.91 -8.76
CA GLN A 153 -8.72 -3.69 -8.05
C GLN A 153 -8.89 -3.88 -6.53
N ALA A 154 -10.00 -3.42 -5.95
CA ALA A 154 -10.32 -3.67 -4.55
C ALA A 154 -10.51 -5.17 -4.27
N LYS A 155 -11.17 -5.91 -5.18
CA LYS A 155 -11.29 -7.36 -5.11
C LYS A 155 -9.91 -8.03 -5.15
N PHE A 156 -9.05 -7.62 -6.07
CA PHE A 156 -7.68 -8.12 -6.18
C PHE A 156 -6.89 -7.93 -4.88
N ALA A 157 -7.03 -6.79 -4.20
CA ALA A 157 -6.36 -6.56 -2.90
C ALA A 157 -6.82 -7.56 -1.84
N MET A 158 -8.12 -7.89 -1.78
CA MET A 158 -8.66 -8.91 -0.88
C MET A 158 -8.16 -10.32 -1.27
N GLU A 159 -8.14 -10.66 -2.55
CA GLU A 159 -7.63 -11.95 -3.06
C GLU A 159 -6.14 -12.10 -2.78
N PHE A 160 -5.35 -11.04 -2.98
CA PHE A 160 -3.94 -11.01 -2.62
C PHE A 160 -3.74 -11.30 -1.13
N CYS A 161 -4.50 -10.63 -0.26
CA CYS A 161 -4.43 -10.88 1.18
C CYS A 161 -4.85 -12.32 1.53
N ALA A 162 -5.89 -12.86 0.90
CA ALA A 162 -6.34 -14.23 1.13
C ALA A 162 -5.24 -15.25 0.78
N LEU A 163 -4.51 -15.01 -0.32
CA LEU A 163 -3.41 -15.86 -0.78
C LEU A 163 -2.18 -15.78 0.14
N GLU A 164 -1.79 -14.56 0.52
CA GLU A 164 -0.57 -14.29 1.28
C GLU A 164 -0.75 -14.38 2.80
N SER A 165 -1.99 -14.51 3.29
CA SER A 165 -2.28 -14.63 4.72
C SER A 165 -1.58 -15.84 5.34
N CYS A 166 -0.89 -15.62 6.48
CA CYS A 166 -0.34 -16.73 7.26
C CYS A 166 -1.42 -17.61 7.89
N GLY A 167 -2.69 -17.14 7.92
CA GLY A 167 -3.86 -17.86 8.43
C GLY A 167 -4.00 -17.88 9.95
N LYS A 168 -3.13 -17.18 10.71
CA LYS A 168 -3.13 -17.24 12.18
C LYS A 168 -4.34 -16.55 12.82
N CYS A 169 -4.69 -15.35 12.36
CA CYS A 169 -5.82 -14.62 12.94
C CYS A 169 -7.05 -14.67 12.04
N THR A 170 -8.22 -14.79 12.67
CA THR A 170 -9.52 -14.93 11.98
C THR A 170 -9.88 -13.73 11.13
N PRO A 171 -9.71 -12.45 11.58
CA PRO A 171 -10.05 -11.29 10.77
C PRO A 171 -9.35 -11.28 9.41
N CYS A 172 -8.05 -11.53 9.36
CA CYS A 172 -7.30 -11.62 8.11
C CYS A 172 -7.71 -12.85 7.28
N ARG A 173 -7.68 -14.05 7.89
CA ARG A 173 -7.91 -15.31 7.17
C ARG A 173 -9.31 -15.42 6.55
N LEU A 174 -10.35 -15.08 7.30
CA LEU A 174 -11.73 -15.13 6.81
C LEU A 174 -12.18 -13.82 6.18
N GLY A 175 -11.77 -12.68 6.73
CA GLY A 175 -12.18 -11.35 6.24
C GLY A 175 -11.71 -11.09 4.82
N SER A 176 -10.50 -11.48 4.45
CA SER A 176 -10.01 -11.30 3.07
C SER A 176 -10.80 -12.12 2.05
N THR A 177 -11.08 -13.39 2.35
CA THR A 177 -11.90 -14.25 1.47
C THR A 177 -13.33 -13.73 1.36
N ARG A 178 -13.96 -13.42 2.51
CA ARG A 178 -15.34 -12.89 2.52
C ARG A 178 -15.43 -11.49 1.90
N GLY A 179 -14.40 -10.67 2.07
CA GLY A 179 -14.29 -9.38 1.40
C GLY A 179 -14.26 -9.52 -0.12
N ALA A 180 -13.45 -10.41 -0.67
CA ALA A 180 -13.40 -10.68 -2.11
C ALA A 180 -14.75 -11.18 -2.66
N GLU A 181 -15.41 -12.12 -1.95
CA GLU A 181 -16.74 -12.62 -2.31
C GLU A 181 -17.81 -11.50 -2.26
N THR A 182 -17.74 -10.63 -1.25
CA THR A 182 -18.67 -9.51 -1.08
C THR A 182 -18.50 -8.49 -2.19
N ILE A 183 -17.25 -8.13 -2.54
CA ILE A 183 -16.97 -7.24 -3.67
C ILE A 183 -17.46 -7.87 -4.98
N GLN A 184 -17.30 -9.18 -5.17
CA GLN A 184 -17.82 -9.86 -6.36
C GLN A 184 -19.34 -9.76 -6.46
N LYS A 185 -20.09 -9.82 -5.35
CA LYS A 185 -21.56 -9.59 -5.33
C LYS A 185 -21.89 -8.16 -5.74
N ILE A 186 -21.14 -7.16 -5.23
CA ILE A 186 -21.31 -5.76 -5.62
C ILE A 186 -21.12 -5.60 -7.13
N ILE A 187 -20.01 -6.13 -7.69
CA ILE A 187 -19.71 -6.09 -9.12
C ILE A 187 -20.85 -6.75 -9.94
N SER A 188 -21.39 -7.86 -9.44
CA SER A 188 -22.48 -8.59 -10.10
C SER A 188 -23.87 -7.96 -9.90
N GLY A 189 -23.97 -6.84 -9.19
CA GLY A 189 -25.24 -6.13 -8.94
C GLY A 189 -26.15 -6.81 -7.92
N VAL A 190 -25.64 -7.72 -7.11
CA VAL A 190 -26.44 -8.45 -6.10
C VAL A 190 -26.49 -7.63 -4.82
N ASP A 191 -27.67 -7.16 -4.47
CA ASP A 191 -27.96 -6.40 -3.24
C ASP A 191 -26.83 -5.43 -2.85
N VAL A 192 -26.52 -4.52 -3.78
CA VAL A 192 -25.36 -3.62 -3.69
C VAL A 192 -25.32 -2.83 -2.39
N PRO A 193 -26.44 -2.22 -1.91
CA PRO A 193 -26.42 -1.46 -0.66
C PRO A 193 -26.02 -2.29 0.56
N ALA A 194 -26.64 -3.47 0.74
CA ALA A 194 -26.32 -4.33 1.88
C ALA A 194 -24.90 -4.89 1.81
N ASN A 195 -24.43 -5.29 0.61
CA ASN A 195 -23.06 -5.78 0.45
C ASN A 195 -22.00 -4.68 0.63
N LYS A 196 -22.28 -3.41 0.33
CA LYS A 196 -21.40 -2.30 0.67
C LYS A 196 -21.25 -2.12 2.18
N LEU A 197 -22.34 -2.17 2.93
CA LEU A 197 -22.31 -2.08 4.39
C LEU A 197 -21.52 -3.26 4.98
N LEU A 198 -21.83 -4.48 4.56
CA LEU A 198 -21.10 -5.68 4.99
C LEU A 198 -19.59 -5.59 4.68
N LEU A 199 -19.22 -5.05 3.51
CA LEU A 199 -17.81 -4.87 3.14
C LEU A 199 -17.10 -3.90 4.07
N LEU A 200 -17.74 -2.80 4.46
CA LEU A 200 -17.19 -1.83 5.41
C LEU A 200 -17.02 -2.45 6.80
N ASP A 201 -18.02 -3.20 7.29
CA ASP A 201 -17.93 -3.92 8.57
C ASP A 201 -16.78 -4.93 8.56
N LEU A 202 -16.61 -5.69 7.46
CA LEU A 202 -15.47 -6.61 7.30
C LEU A 202 -14.12 -5.85 7.32
N CYS A 203 -14.07 -4.72 6.65
CA CYS A 203 -12.87 -3.86 6.65
C CYS A 203 -12.53 -3.38 8.06
N ASP A 204 -13.51 -2.95 8.85
CA ASP A 204 -13.31 -2.48 10.22
C ASP A 204 -12.82 -3.62 11.11
N VAL A 205 -13.46 -4.78 11.05
CA VAL A 205 -13.01 -5.98 11.78
C VAL A 205 -11.57 -6.39 11.39
N MET A 206 -11.21 -6.27 10.10
CA MET A 206 -9.84 -6.57 9.66
C MET A 206 -8.84 -5.53 10.17
N THR A 207 -9.19 -4.25 10.15
CA THR A 207 -8.32 -3.16 10.64
C THR A 207 -8.03 -3.34 12.12
N ASP A 208 -9.06 -3.54 12.92
CA ASP A 208 -8.96 -3.49 14.39
C ASP A 208 -8.55 -4.85 15.00
N GLY A 209 -8.93 -5.95 14.36
CA GLY A 209 -8.76 -7.30 14.89
C GLY A 209 -7.57 -8.08 14.33
N SER A 210 -6.91 -7.63 13.27
CA SER A 210 -5.78 -8.36 12.68
C SER A 210 -4.50 -8.21 13.51
N LEU A 211 -3.75 -9.31 13.66
CA LEU A 211 -2.52 -9.33 14.46
C LEU A 211 -1.33 -8.63 13.78
N CYS A 212 -1.41 -8.32 12.50
CA CYS A 212 -0.32 -7.67 11.75
C CYS A 212 -0.84 -6.82 10.60
N ALA A 213 0.08 -6.04 10.00
CA ALA A 213 -0.22 -5.14 8.90
C ALA A 213 -0.80 -5.82 7.65
N MET A 214 -0.55 -7.12 7.41
CA MET A 214 -1.15 -7.82 6.26
C MET A 214 -2.69 -7.70 6.29
N GLY A 215 -3.33 -8.13 7.36
CA GLY A 215 -4.79 -8.01 7.49
C GLY A 215 -5.26 -6.60 7.83
N GLY A 216 -4.49 -5.87 8.66
CA GLY A 216 -4.88 -4.53 9.11
C GLY A 216 -4.81 -3.45 8.03
N LEU A 217 -3.97 -3.61 7.00
CA LEU A 217 -3.86 -2.66 5.88
C LEU A 217 -4.63 -3.08 4.63
N THR A 218 -5.06 -4.34 4.51
CA THR A 218 -5.88 -4.79 3.35
C THR A 218 -7.14 -3.94 3.12
N PRO A 219 -7.82 -3.41 4.15
CA PRO A 219 -8.92 -2.46 3.99
C PRO A 219 -8.58 -1.14 3.30
N LEU A 220 -7.32 -0.70 3.33
CA LEU A 220 -6.92 0.61 2.79
C LEU A 220 -7.17 0.74 1.28
N PRO A 221 -6.70 -0.17 0.40
CA PRO A 221 -7.02 -0.11 -1.02
C PRO A 221 -8.53 -0.24 -1.29
N VAL A 222 -9.25 -1.04 -0.49
CA VAL A 222 -10.71 -1.22 -0.66
C VAL A 222 -11.47 0.07 -0.34
N LYS A 223 -11.23 0.64 0.84
CA LYS A 223 -11.89 1.88 1.27
C LYS A 223 -11.53 3.06 0.37
N SER A 224 -10.25 3.20 -0.02
CA SER A 224 -9.82 4.27 -0.92
C SER A 224 -10.42 4.13 -2.33
N ALA A 225 -10.54 2.92 -2.86
CA ALA A 225 -11.24 2.68 -4.11
C ALA A 225 -12.72 3.06 -4.02
N MET A 226 -13.42 2.64 -2.97
CA MET A 226 -14.83 2.99 -2.74
C MET A 226 -15.06 4.49 -2.59
N ASN A 227 -14.15 5.20 -1.92
CA ASN A 227 -14.27 6.63 -1.65
C ASN A 227 -13.94 7.50 -2.87
N ASN A 228 -12.88 7.16 -3.60
CA ASN A 228 -12.38 7.96 -4.71
C ASN A 228 -13.00 7.59 -6.07
N PHE A 229 -13.65 6.41 -6.16
CA PHE A 229 -14.25 5.86 -7.39
C PHE A 229 -15.58 5.16 -7.08
N PRO A 230 -16.54 5.85 -6.44
CA PRO A 230 -17.82 5.24 -5.99
C PRO A 230 -18.65 4.69 -7.15
N GLU A 231 -18.46 5.20 -8.36
CA GLU A 231 -19.14 4.77 -9.58
C GLU A 231 -18.84 3.32 -9.98
N ASP A 232 -17.67 2.79 -9.61
CA ASP A 232 -17.29 1.40 -9.91
C ASP A 232 -17.97 0.39 -8.96
N PHE A 233 -18.57 0.88 -7.89
CA PHE A 233 -19.27 0.06 -6.88
C PHE A 233 -20.80 0.15 -6.96
N THR A 234 -21.35 0.46 -8.11
CA THR A 234 -22.81 0.62 -8.30
C THR A 234 -23.53 -0.63 -8.78
N GLY A 235 -22.79 -1.68 -9.14
CA GLY A 235 -23.31 -2.89 -9.76
C GLY A 235 -23.49 -2.77 -11.27
N GLY A 236 -22.98 -3.73 -12.00
CA GLY A 236 -22.96 -3.75 -13.45
C GLY A 236 -21.55 -3.62 -14.00
N ALA A 237 -21.12 -4.59 -14.82
CA ALA A 237 -19.84 -4.50 -15.51
C ALA A 237 -19.85 -3.24 -16.41
N LYS A 238 -18.79 -2.43 -16.34
CA LYS A 238 -18.53 -1.44 -17.40
C LYS A 238 -18.47 -2.19 -18.74
N LYS A 239 -19.31 -1.75 -19.66
CA LYS A 239 -19.28 -2.26 -21.05
C LYS A 239 -18.04 -1.75 -21.78
#